data_5a3f323f3f6d53a870d56faa64848768
#
_entry.id   5a3f323f3f6d53a870d56faa64848768
#
_cell.length_a   1.000
_cell.length_b   1.000
_cell.length_c   1.000
_cell.angle_alpha   90.00
_cell.angle_beta   90.00
_cell.angle_gamma   90.00
#
_symmetry.space_group_name_H-M   'P 1'
#
loop_
_entity.id
_entity.type
_entity.pdbx_description
1 polymer ?
#
loop_
_entity_poly.entity_id
_entity_poly.type
_entity_poly.pdbx_seq_one_letter_code
_entity_poly.pdbx_strand_id
1 'polypeptide(L)'
;GASWAFYAAPEYLIPAGAEVAGELDLNGGFSPYQAPILYVAGKLTLSSLNIGRAKLAVLPGGEVKIGTLKIQPSAADGAAVYVFADGKLSVGKLNVSGKCIVNNGTLTVDGSLDMNSGLTVYNTATGVLTVTDEMKVSNSARIYNDGAVTVDDLKINSDGEFHNCENALLVVHDECELERNTAIYQRGRASIEEMTARGTIWVNCHTSVNELEAQGAEFNFSANAGLDAGRVEFNNTNVSMARGAIFTMEEYNADEKGGGNRFTFTGDADPRAVVLISEKAYTRKGHETYFSGAIEVVYDNDRDKDYTIRKDY
;
A
#
# COMPACT_ATOMS: atom_id res chain seq x y z
N GLY A 1 24.08 -15.89 -48.21
CA GLY A 1 23.00 -15.00 -47.89
C GLY A 1 22.43 -15.32 -46.53
N ALA A 2 22.66 -14.48 -45.51
CA ALA A 2 22.03 -14.63 -44.21
C ALA A 2 20.58 -14.19 -44.35
N SER A 3 19.62 -15.12 -44.19
CA SER A 3 18.22 -14.81 -44.11
C SER A 3 17.93 -14.31 -42.69
N TRP A 4 17.66 -13.04 -42.53
CA TRP A 4 17.15 -12.48 -41.29
C TRP A 4 15.65 -12.81 -41.21
N ALA A 5 15.30 -13.83 -40.46
CA ALA A 5 13.92 -14.09 -40.11
C ALA A 5 13.57 -13.18 -38.92
N PHE A 6 12.82 -12.13 -39.15
CA PHE A 6 12.18 -11.37 -38.09
C PHE A 6 11.02 -12.22 -37.57
N TYR A 7 11.22 -12.90 -36.46
CA TYR A 7 10.11 -13.55 -35.75
C TYR A 7 9.43 -12.50 -34.90
N ALA A 8 8.30 -11.97 -35.36
CA ALA A 8 7.42 -11.17 -34.51
C ALA A 8 6.89 -12.06 -33.38
N ALA A 9 6.76 -11.48 -32.16
CA ALA A 9 6.08 -12.18 -31.09
C ALA A 9 4.64 -12.47 -31.51
N PRO A 10 4.09 -13.68 -31.27
CA PRO A 10 2.70 -13.97 -31.63
C PRO A 10 1.75 -13.10 -30.79
N GLU A 11 0.83 -12.44 -31.48
CA GLU A 11 -0.22 -11.62 -30.87
C GLU A 11 -1.55 -12.31 -31.06
N TYR A 12 -2.31 -12.45 -29.98
CA TYR A 12 -3.64 -13.03 -29.97
C TYR A 12 -4.65 -11.98 -29.54
N LEU A 13 -5.78 -11.89 -30.22
CA LEU A 13 -6.83 -10.93 -29.92
C LEU A 13 -8.16 -11.66 -29.69
N ILE A 14 -8.78 -11.39 -28.56
CA ILE A 14 -10.21 -11.65 -28.33
C ILE A 14 -10.94 -10.33 -28.65
N PRO A 15 -11.60 -10.22 -29.82
CA PRO A 15 -12.20 -8.97 -30.24
C PRO A 15 -13.44 -8.59 -29.41
N ALA A 16 -13.84 -7.34 -29.47
CA ALA A 16 -15.05 -6.85 -28.83
C ALA A 16 -16.28 -7.67 -29.31
N GLY A 17 -17.15 -8.03 -28.37
CA GLY A 17 -18.33 -8.86 -28.62
C GLY A 17 -18.07 -10.37 -28.67
N ALA A 18 -16.80 -10.81 -28.69
CA ALA A 18 -16.48 -12.22 -28.55
C ALA A 18 -16.43 -12.66 -27.10
N GLU A 19 -16.86 -13.88 -26.82
CA GLU A 19 -16.78 -14.52 -25.52
C GLU A 19 -15.97 -15.82 -25.65
N VAL A 20 -14.92 -15.96 -24.83
CA VAL A 20 -14.06 -17.15 -24.78
C VAL A 20 -14.05 -17.68 -23.35
N ALA A 21 -14.25 -18.98 -23.21
CA ALA A 21 -14.15 -19.66 -21.91
C ALA A 21 -13.38 -20.97 -22.07
N GLY A 22 -12.70 -21.42 -21.02
CA GLY A 22 -11.98 -22.68 -21.01
C GLY A 22 -10.70 -22.65 -20.21
N GLU A 23 -9.69 -23.33 -20.70
CA GLU A 23 -8.34 -23.37 -20.13
C GLU A 23 -7.36 -22.82 -21.15
N LEU A 24 -6.40 -22.02 -20.67
CA LEU A 24 -5.34 -21.45 -21.49
C LEU A 24 -4.02 -21.52 -20.72
N ASP A 25 -3.02 -22.11 -21.36
CA ASP A 25 -1.66 -22.13 -20.86
C ASP A 25 -0.75 -21.33 -21.80
N LEU A 26 -0.24 -20.20 -21.30
CA LEU A 26 0.73 -19.36 -22.00
C LEU A 26 2.16 -19.55 -21.49
N ASN A 27 2.41 -20.64 -20.75
CA ASN A 27 3.71 -20.96 -20.18
C ASN A 27 4.65 -21.69 -21.16
N GLY A 28 4.18 -22.07 -22.33
CA GLY A 28 4.91 -22.85 -23.33
C GLY A 28 6.22 -22.19 -23.79
N GLY A 29 7.22 -23.02 -24.11
CA GLY A 29 8.62 -22.75 -24.40
C GLY A 29 8.95 -21.73 -25.50
N PHE A 30 8.37 -20.55 -25.43
CA PHE A 30 8.70 -19.45 -26.35
C PHE A 30 10.14 -18.98 -26.17
N SER A 31 10.80 -18.68 -27.27
CA SER A 31 12.10 -18.03 -27.25
C SER A 31 12.09 -16.74 -26.42
N PRO A 32 13.17 -16.36 -25.73
CA PRO A 32 13.23 -15.12 -24.95
C PRO A 32 12.86 -13.86 -25.74
N TYR A 33 12.92 -13.94 -27.06
CA TYR A 33 12.60 -12.84 -27.97
C TYR A 33 11.16 -12.87 -28.51
N GLN A 34 10.32 -13.82 -28.08
CA GLN A 34 8.99 -14.08 -28.63
C GLN A 34 7.97 -14.27 -27.50
N ALA A 35 7.86 -13.28 -26.60
CA ALA A 35 6.83 -13.31 -25.56
C ALA A 35 5.45 -13.06 -26.21
N PRO A 36 4.53 -14.03 -26.25
CA PRO A 36 3.19 -13.82 -26.81
C PRO A 36 2.43 -12.78 -25.99
N ILE A 37 1.58 -12.02 -26.66
CA ILE A 37 0.69 -11.06 -26.03
C ILE A 37 -0.76 -11.49 -26.32
N LEU A 38 -1.56 -11.64 -25.25
CA LEU A 38 -2.99 -11.85 -25.33
C LEU A 38 -3.69 -10.51 -25.09
N TYR A 39 -4.30 -9.96 -26.12
CA TYR A 39 -5.16 -8.79 -26.05
C TYR A 39 -6.61 -9.22 -25.87
N VAL A 40 -7.31 -8.60 -24.94
CA VAL A 40 -8.73 -8.89 -24.68
C VAL A 40 -9.53 -7.61 -24.75
N ALA A 41 -10.32 -7.45 -25.81
CA ALA A 41 -11.33 -6.40 -26.00
C ALA A 41 -12.75 -6.95 -25.78
N GLY A 42 -12.94 -8.25 -25.80
CA GLY A 42 -14.18 -8.97 -25.51
C GLY A 42 -14.21 -9.53 -24.09
N LYS A 43 -14.80 -10.71 -23.93
CA LYS A 43 -14.87 -11.40 -22.66
C LYS A 43 -14.02 -12.66 -22.64
N LEU A 44 -13.24 -12.85 -21.59
CA LEU A 44 -12.43 -14.03 -21.35
C LEU A 44 -12.71 -14.56 -19.94
N THR A 45 -13.12 -15.83 -19.86
CA THR A 45 -13.34 -16.51 -18.58
C THR A 45 -12.51 -17.78 -18.52
N LEU A 46 -11.58 -17.85 -17.58
CA LEU A 46 -10.68 -18.99 -17.38
C LEU A 46 -10.73 -19.49 -15.94
N SER A 47 -10.65 -20.81 -15.74
CA SER A 47 -10.43 -21.37 -14.41
C SER A 47 -9.01 -21.06 -13.89
N SER A 48 -8.02 -21.08 -14.78
CA SER A 48 -6.64 -20.71 -14.46
C SER A 48 -5.92 -20.18 -15.70
N LEU A 49 -4.95 -19.28 -15.44
CA LEU A 49 -4.00 -18.79 -16.44
C LEU A 49 -2.61 -18.76 -15.84
N ASN A 50 -1.68 -19.41 -16.51
CA ASN A 50 -0.26 -19.36 -16.14
C ASN A 50 0.50 -18.54 -17.19
N ILE A 51 1.04 -17.40 -16.74
CA ILE A 51 1.83 -16.50 -17.58
C ILE A 51 3.31 -16.67 -17.23
N GLY A 52 4.05 -17.36 -18.07
CA GLY A 52 5.51 -17.40 -18.00
C GLY A 52 6.13 -16.15 -18.61
N ARG A 53 6.43 -16.21 -19.92
CA ARG A 53 6.96 -15.08 -20.70
C ARG A 53 5.90 -14.25 -21.40
N ALA A 54 4.68 -14.78 -21.51
CA ALA A 54 3.56 -14.10 -22.15
C ALA A 54 3.14 -12.81 -21.39
N LYS A 55 2.33 -12.00 -22.06
CA LYS A 55 1.71 -10.80 -21.49
C LYS A 55 0.20 -10.88 -21.66
N LEU A 56 -0.52 -10.37 -20.69
CA LEU A 56 -1.98 -10.16 -20.76
C LEU A 56 -2.25 -8.66 -20.85
N ALA A 57 -3.01 -8.25 -21.85
CA ALA A 57 -3.44 -6.87 -22.04
C ALA A 57 -4.98 -6.82 -22.10
N VAL A 58 -5.60 -6.31 -21.06
CA VAL A 58 -7.06 -6.08 -21.03
C VAL A 58 -7.33 -4.70 -21.61
N LEU A 59 -7.87 -4.68 -22.81
CA LEU A 59 -8.14 -3.45 -23.58
C LEU A 59 -9.40 -2.74 -23.06
N PRO A 60 -9.64 -1.47 -23.44
CA PRO A 60 -10.87 -0.77 -23.12
C PRO A 60 -12.12 -1.56 -23.50
N GLY A 61 -13.04 -1.71 -22.56
CA GLY A 61 -14.25 -2.51 -22.72
C GLY A 61 -14.04 -4.05 -22.57
N GLY A 62 -12.81 -4.52 -22.48
CA GLY A 62 -12.50 -5.93 -22.22
C GLY A 62 -12.83 -6.34 -20.79
N GLU A 63 -13.39 -7.53 -20.64
CA GLU A 63 -13.71 -8.15 -19.36
C GLU A 63 -13.00 -9.49 -19.23
N VAL A 64 -12.13 -9.64 -18.24
CA VAL A 64 -11.37 -10.86 -17.99
C VAL A 64 -11.70 -11.37 -16.60
N LYS A 65 -12.08 -12.66 -16.50
CA LYS A 65 -12.28 -13.37 -15.23
C LYS A 65 -11.39 -14.60 -15.19
N ILE A 66 -10.55 -14.71 -14.17
CA ILE A 66 -9.60 -15.81 -14.00
C ILE A 66 -9.70 -16.34 -12.57
N GLY A 67 -9.97 -17.62 -12.39
CA GLY A 67 -10.01 -18.23 -11.06
C GLY A 67 -8.64 -18.16 -10.37
N THR A 68 -7.56 -18.58 -11.04
CA THR A 68 -6.19 -18.45 -10.53
C THR A 68 -5.27 -17.91 -11.61
N LEU A 69 -4.69 -16.74 -11.38
CA LEU A 69 -3.65 -16.15 -12.24
C LEU A 69 -2.27 -16.36 -11.60
N LYS A 70 -1.39 -17.06 -12.30
CA LYS A 70 0.02 -17.24 -11.90
C LYS A 70 0.92 -16.49 -12.87
N ILE A 71 1.77 -15.63 -12.33
CA ILE A 71 2.80 -14.93 -13.10
C ILE A 71 4.15 -15.36 -12.55
N GLN A 72 4.94 -16.03 -13.40
CA GLN A 72 6.24 -16.55 -13.00
C GLN A 72 7.37 -15.57 -13.40
N PRO A 73 8.47 -15.51 -12.64
CA PRO A 73 9.62 -14.71 -12.99
C PRO A 73 10.33 -15.38 -14.18
N SER A 74 10.07 -14.94 -15.36
CA SER A 74 10.87 -15.30 -16.53
C SER A 74 11.45 -14.05 -17.18
N ALA A 75 12.58 -14.21 -17.86
CA ALA A 75 13.47 -13.15 -18.30
C ALA A 75 12.91 -12.19 -19.39
N ALA A 76 11.61 -11.98 -19.51
CA ALA A 76 11.06 -11.00 -20.43
C ALA A 76 10.93 -9.64 -19.73
N ASP A 77 11.48 -8.60 -20.33
CA ASP A 77 11.40 -7.23 -19.85
C ASP A 77 9.94 -6.69 -19.88
N GLY A 78 9.59 -5.86 -18.92
CA GLY A 78 8.35 -5.12 -18.86
C GLY A 78 7.22 -5.80 -18.06
N ALA A 79 6.03 -5.19 -18.10
CA ALA A 79 4.87 -5.68 -17.36
C ALA A 79 4.33 -6.99 -17.93
N ALA A 80 3.93 -7.88 -17.03
CA ALA A 80 3.27 -9.14 -17.39
C ALA A 80 1.76 -8.94 -17.63
N VAL A 81 1.15 -7.97 -16.92
CA VAL A 81 -0.27 -7.65 -17.02
C VAL A 81 -0.45 -6.15 -17.21
N TYR A 82 -1.28 -5.78 -18.17
CA TYR A 82 -1.75 -4.42 -18.42
C TYR A 82 -3.28 -4.43 -18.38
N VAL A 83 -3.87 -3.62 -17.51
CA VAL A 83 -5.29 -3.32 -17.54
C VAL A 83 -5.43 -1.89 -18.01
N PHE A 84 -5.91 -1.69 -19.23
CA PHE A 84 -6.11 -0.36 -19.80
C PHE A 84 -7.33 0.33 -19.18
N ALA A 85 -7.47 1.64 -19.37
CA ALA A 85 -8.65 2.39 -18.95
C ALA A 85 -9.92 1.71 -19.49
N ASP A 86 -10.96 1.65 -18.67
CA ASP A 86 -12.22 0.92 -18.93
C ASP A 86 -12.10 -0.60 -19.13
N GLY A 87 -10.89 -1.17 -19.04
CA GLY A 87 -10.67 -2.61 -18.97
C GLY A 87 -10.92 -3.15 -17.55
N LYS A 88 -11.40 -4.39 -17.47
CA LYS A 88 -11.70 -5.04 -16.17
C LYS A 88 -11.03 -6.41 -16.09
N LEU A 89 -10.24 -6.60 -15.04
CA LEU A 89 -9.64 -7.89 -14.69
C LEU A 89 -10.10 -8.29 -13.29
N SER A 90 -10.79 -9.41 -13.19
CA SER A 90 -11.17 -10.05 -11.92
C SER A 90 -10.43 -11.37 -11.78
N VAL A 91 -9.78 -11.58 -10.63
CA VAL A 91 -8.96 -12.75 -10.34
C VAL A 91 -9.36 -13.31 -8.98
N GLY A 92 -9.67 -14.60 -8.90
CA GLY A 92 -9.98 -15.24 -7.63
C GLY A 92 -8.74 -15.40 -6.74
N LYS A 93 -7.58 -15.75 -7.36
CA LYS A 93 -6.29 -15.83 -6.67
C LYS A 93 -5.18 -15.35 -7.59
N LEU A 94 -4.40 -14.39 -7.10
CA LEU A 94 -3.27 -13.81 -7.83
C LEU A 94 -1.95 -14.18 -7.15
N ASN A 95 -1.17 -15.04 -7.83
CA ASN A 95 0.17 -15.44 -7.40
C ASN A 95 1.20 -14.82 -8.34
N VAL A 96 1.94 -13.84 -7.88
CA VAL A 96 2.87 -13.08 -8.72
C VAL A 96 4.25 -13.01 -8.08
N SER A 97 5.27 -13.26 -8.88
CA SER A 97 6.65 -13.05 -8.47
C SER A 97 7.47 -12.37 -9.56
N GLY A 98 8.27 -11.37 -9.18
CA GLY A 98 9.35 -10.82 -9.98
C GLY A 98 8.99 -10.07 -11.26
N LYS A 99 7.76 -9.52 -11.40
CA LYS A 99 7.34 -8.75 -12.58
C LYS A 99 6.52 -7.53 -12.23
N CYS A 100 6.04 -6.82 -13.23
CA CYS A 100 5.25 -5.62 -13.10
C CYS A 100 3.80 -5.86 -13.54
N ILE A 101 2.85 -5.31 -12.79
CA ILE A 101 1.45 -5.13 -13.18
C ILE A 101 1.20 -3.64 -13.34
N VAL A 102 0.58 -3.25 -14.45
CA VAL A 102 0.14 -1.88 -14.68
C VAL A 102 -1.38 -1.87 -14.75
N ASN A 103 -2.02 -1.24 -13.79
CA ASN A 103 -3.47 -1.10 -13.72
C ASN A 103 -3.88 0.35 -13.99
N ASN A 104 -4.49 0.58 -15.13
CA ASN A 104 -5.08 1.86 -15.54
C ASN A 104 -6.62 1.78 -15.62
N GLY A 105 -7.19 0.59 -15.38
CA GLY A 105 -8.61 0.28 -15.35
C GLY A 105 -9.05 -0.25 -14.00
N THR A 106 -9.79 -1.35 -13.99
CA THR A 106 -10.25 -2.01 -12.76
C THR A 106 -9.59 -3.37 -12.61
N LEU A 107 -8.85 -3.56 -11.53
CA LEU A 107 -8.30 -4.84 -11.10
C LEU A 107 -8.95 -5.25 -9.78
N THR A 108 -9.66 -6.36 -9.77
CA THR A 108 -10.26 -6.95 -8.57
C THR A 108 -9.61 -8.29 -8.29
N VAL A 109 -9.17 -8.50 -7.07
CA VAL A 109 -8.72 -9.80 -6.56
C VAL A 109 -9.74 -10.26 -5.53
N ASP A 110 -10.52 -11.29 -5.89
CA ASP A 110 -11.56 -11.88 -5.04
C ASP A 110 -10.92 -12.89 -4.07
N GLY A 111 -10.15 -12.38 -3.11
CA GLY A 111 -9.34 -13.15 -2.17
C GLY A 111 -8.02 -12.44 -1.90
N SER A 112 -7.00 -13.21 -1.51
CA SER A 112 -5.70 -12.65 -1.11
C SER A 112 -4.80 -12.35 -2.31
N LEU A 113 -4.04 -11.26 -2.22
CA LEU A 113 -2.98 -10.87 -3.14
C LEU A 113 -1.61 -11.02 -2.45
N ASP A 114 -0.91 -12.08 -2.76
CA ASP A 114 0.48 -12.29 -2.32
C ASP A 114 1.48 -11.65 -3.30
N MET A 115 2.07 -10.54 -2.90
CA MET A 115 3.14 -9.87 -3.64
C MET A 115 4.51 -10.22 -3.03
N ASN A 116 5.38 -10.81 -3.83
CA ASN A 116 6.71 -11.17 -3.36
C ASN A 116 7.77 -11.09 -4.47
N SER A 117 9.05 -11.35 -4.11
CA SER A 117 10.17 -11.46 -5.05
C SER A 117 10.34 -10.26 -5.99
N GLY A 118 10.19 -9.05 -5.46
CA GLY A 118 10.40 -7.81 -6.22
C GLY A 118 9.28 -7.48 -7.22
N LEU A 119 8.07 -8.06 -7.07
CA LEU A 119 6.92 -7.62 -7.85
C LEU A 119 6.66 -6.13 -7.64
N THR A 120 6.41 -5.43 -8.73
CA THR A 120 5.96 -4.04 -8.70
C THR A 120 4.55 -3.90 -9.29
N VAL A 121 3.64 -3.28 -8.55
CA VAL A 121 2.31 -2.90 -9.06
C VAL A 121 2.27 -1.39 -9.21
N TYR A 122 1.93 -0.93 -10.40
CA TYR A 122 1.61 0.46 -10.70
C TYR A 122 0.09 0.58 -10.87
N ASN A 123 -0.60 1.13 -9.88
CA ASN A 123 -2.00 1.50 -9.96
C ASN A 123 -2.06 2.97 -10.36
N THR A 124 -2.29 3.26 -11.64
CA THR A 124 -2.20 4.62 -12.18
C THR A 124 -3.38 5.50 -11.78
N ALA A 125 -3.39 6.77 -12.14
CA ALA A 125 -4.37 7.76 -11.67
C ALA A 125 -5.84 7.40 -11.94
N THR A 126 -6.14 6.62 -12.96
CA THR A 126 -7.50 6.10 -13.24
C THR A 126 -7.69 4.67 -12.75
N GLY A 127 -6.63 4.04 -12.23
CA GLY A 127 -6.65 2.66 -11.79
C GLY A 127 -7.42 2.49 -10.48
N VAL A 128 -8.25 1.46 -10.45
CA VAL A 128 -8.93 0.99 -9.23
C VAL A 128 -8.45 -0.43 -8.96
N LEU A 129 -7.82 -0.63 -7.81
CA LEU A 129 -7.39 -1.93 -7.32
C LEU A 129 -8.20 -2.27 -6.07
N THR A 130 -8.90 -3.39 -6.11
CA THR A 130 -9.66 -3.91 -4.96
C THR A 130 -9.16 -5.31 -4.62
N VAL A 131 -8.86 -5.56 -3.35
CA VAL A 131 -8.52 -6.88 -2.81
C VAL A 131 -9.49 -7.16 -1.66
N THR A 132 -10.27 -8.24 -1.78
CA THR A 132 -11.37 -8.53 -0.83
C THR A 132 -10.94 -9.40 0.38
N ASP A 133 -9.66 -9.48 0.63
CA ASP A 133 -9.03 -10.20 1.74
C ASP A 133 -7.66 -9.56 2.00
N GLU A 134 -6.64 -10.32 2.33
CA GLU A 134 -5.29 -9.82 2.62
C GLU A 134 -4.53 -9.41 1.35
N MET A 135 -3.99 -8.20 1.34
CA MET A 135 -2.91 -7.79 0.44
C MET A 135 -1.58 -7.84 1.19
N LYS A 136 -0.73 -8.79 0.82
CA LYS A 136 0.59 -8.94 1.40
C LYS A 136 1.68 -8.42 0.46
N VAL A 137 2.47 -7.46 0.95
CA VAL A 137 3.59 -6.85 0.22
C VAL A 137 4.89 -7.26 0.89
N SER A 138 5.68 -8.14 0.26
CA SER A 138 6.84 -8.76 0.91
C SER A 138 8.02 -8.97 -0.03
N ASN A 139 9.21 -9.23 0.54
CA ASN A 139 10.41 -9.60 -0.21
C ASN A 139 10.75 -8.59 -1.32
N SER A 140 10.86 -7.31 -0.95
CA SER A 140 11.14 -6.17 -1.84
C SER A 140 10.07 -5.92 -2.90
N ALA A 141 8.84 -6.42 -2.73
CA ALA A 141 7.72 -6.02 -3.55
C ALA A 141 7.31 -4.57 -3.27
N ARG A 142 6.77 -3.90 -4.30
CA ARG A 142 6.38 -2.49 -4.21
C ARG A 142 5.03 -2.23 -4.85
N ILE A 143 4.26 -1.36 -4.23
CA ILE A 143 3.07 -0.77 -4.83
C ILE A 143 3.28 0.73 -4.98
N TYR A 144 3.01 1.23 -6.17
CA TYR A 144 2.88 2.65 -6.46
C TYR A 144 1.42 2.93 -6.81
N ASN A 145 0.70 3.57 -5.89
CA ASN A 145 -0.70 3.90 -6.06
C ASN A 145 -0.84 5.39 -6.40
N ASP A 146 -1.22 5.69 -7.63
CA ASP A 146 -1.63 7.03 -8.07
C ASP A 146 -3.16 7.14 -8.19
N GLY A 147 -3.89 6.01 -8.10
CA GLY A 147 -5.34 5.90 -8.21
C GLY A 147 -6.02 5.57 -6.88
N ALA A 148 -6.88 4.55 -6.89
CA ALA A 148 -7.56 4.06 -5.69
C ALA A 148 -7.18 2.61 -5.38
N VAL A 149 -6.84 2.34 -4.13
CA VAL A 149 -6.64 1.01 -3.58
C VAL A 149 -7.60 0.81 -2.41
N THR A 150 -8.36 -0.28 -2.45
CA THR A 150 -9.23 -0.72 -1.37
C THR A 150 -8.88 -2.16 -1.03
N VAL A 151 -8.70 -2.45 0.27
CA VAL A 151 -8.33 -3.77 0.75
C VAL A 151 -8.94 -4.00 2.13
N ASP A 152 -9.24 -5.25 2.48
CA ASP A 152 -9.65 -5.56 3.85
C ASP A 152 -8.42 -5.52 4.77
N ASP A 153 -7.40 -6.34 4.53
CA ASP A 153 -6.15 -6.35 5.30
C ASP A 153 -4.95 -5.97 4.42
N LEU A 154 -4.09 -5.09 4.93
CA LEU A 154 -2.82 -4.71 4.30
C LEU A 154 -1.65 -5.13 5.18
N LYS A 155 -0.84 -6.09 4.72
CA LYS A 155 0.33 -6.55 5.43
C LYS A 155 1.61 -6.23 4.66
N ILE A 156 2.52 -5.45 5.29
CA ILE A 156 3.80 -5.09 4.70
C ILE A 156 4.92 -5.68 5.55
N ASN A 157 5.70 -6.60 4.97
CA ASN A 157 6.79 -7.27 5.66
C ASN A 157 8.02 -7.49 4.76
N SER A 158 9.15 -7.91 5.33
CA SER A 158 10.35 -8.34 4.58
C SER A 158 10.78 -7.37 3.48
N ASP A 159 11.06 -6.12 3.83
CA ASP A 159 11.47 -5.04 2.92
C ASP A 159 10.41 -4.67 1.85
N GLY A 160 9.14 -4.95 2.09
CA GLY A 160 8.02 -4.48 1.26
C GLY A 160 7.80 -2.98 1.43
N GLU A 161 7.32 -2.33 0.38
CA GLU A 161 7.01 -0.89 0.40
C GLU A 161 5.64 -0.62 -0.25
N PHE A 162 4.88 0.28 0.38
CA PHE A 162 3.64 0.81 -0.20
C PHE A 162 3.75 2.33 -0.36
N HIS A 163 3.62 2.81 -1.58
CA HIS A 163 3.65 4.22 -1.92
C HIS A 163 2.25 4.68 -2.34
N ASN A 164 1.56 5.38 -1.44
CA ASN A 164 0.32 6.08 -1.76
C ASN A 164 0.68 7.48 -2.25
N CYS A 165 0.69 7.70 -3.57
CA CYS A 165 1.17 8.90 -4.22
C CYS A 165 0.21 10.10 -4.04
N GLU A 166 0.58 11.29 -4.52
CA GLU A 166 -0.26 12.48 -4.44
C GLU A 166 -1.61 12.25 -5.16
N ASN A 167 -2.69 12.70 -4.53
CA ASN A 167 -4.09 12.54 -4.99
C ASN A 167 -4.63 11.11 -4.99
N ALA A 168 -3.82 10.12 -4.66
CA ALA A 168 -4.27 8.74 -4.53
C ALA A 168 -5.12 8.52 -3.27
N LEU A 169 -5.89 7.43 -3.28
CA LEU A 169 -6.69 6.98 -2.15
C LEU A 169 -6.27 5.57 -1.74
N LEU A 170 -6.05 5.39 -0.44
CA LEU A 170 -5.91 4.08 0.19
C LEU A 170 -7.04 3.92 1.21
N VAL A 171 -7.77 2.80 1.13
CA VAL A 171 -8.76 2.40 2.13
C VAL A 171 -8.40 1.00 2.62
N VAL A 172 -8.19 0.85 3.93
CA VAL A 172 -8.02 -0.43 4.61
C VAL A 172 -9.19 -0.59 5.56
N HIS A 173 -10.01 -1.61 5.32
CA HIS A 173 -11.27 -1.81 6.04
C HIS A 173 -11.10 -2.49 7.39
N ASP A 174 -10.03 -3.27 7.57
CA ASP A 174 -9.72 -3.98 8.81
C ASP A 174 -8.32 -3.60 9.28
N GLU A 175 -7.29 -4.40 9.10
CA GLU A 175 -5.97 -4.17 9.67
C GLU A 175 -4.90 -3.78 8.63
N CYS A 176 -4.07 -2.78 8.98
CA CYS A 176 -2.82 -2.45 8.30
C CYS A 176 -1.63 -2.83 9.20
N GLU A 177 -0.95 -3.92 8.90
CA GLU A 177 0.23 -4.38 9.65
C GLU A 177 1.53 -3.98 8.94
N LEU A 178 2.39 -3.21 9.61
CA LEU A 178 3.75 -2.89 9.17
C LEU A 178 4.76 -3.59 10.07
N GLU A 179 5.50 -4.55 9.54
CA GLU A 179 6.59 -5.20 10.25
C GLU A 179 7.87 -4.33 10.23
N ARG A 180 8.88 -4.76 10.99
CA ARG A 180 10.19 -4.08 11.02
C ARG A 180 10.84 -4.08 9.63
N ASN A 181 11.61 -3.02 9.34
CA ASN A 181 12.30 -2.80 8.07
C ASN A 181 11.36 -2.67 6.86
N THR A 182 10.14 -2.25 7.07
CA THR A 182 9.17 -1.94 6.02
C THR A 182 8.80 -0.47 6.04
N ALA A 183 8.22 0.02 4.94
CA ALA A 183 7.80 1.40 4.87
C ALA A 183 6.46 1.58 4.15
N ILE A 184 5.67 2.52 4.67
CA ILE A 184 4.52 3.08 3.98
C ILE A 184 4.74 4.58 3.76
N TYR A 185 4.56 5.04 2.52
CA TYR A 185 4.72 6.43 2.11
C TYR A 185 3.36 7.03 1.78
N GLN A 186 2.77 7.76 2.73
CA GLN A 186 1.46 8.37 2.60
C GLN A 186 1.58 9.80 2.06
N ARG A 187 1.52 9.97 0.74
CA ARG A 187 1.47 11.26 0.05
C ARG A 187 0.06 11.62 -0.43
N GLY A 188 -0.81 10.61 -0.58
CA GLY A 188 -2.22 10.72 -0.87
C GLY A 188 -3.07 10.65 0.40
N ARG A 189 -4.39 10.51 0.23
CA ARG A 189 -5.30 10.28 1.35
C ARG A 189 -5.30 8.82 1.76
N ALA A 190 -5.43 8.56 3.06
CA ALA A 190 -5.65 7.21 3.56
C ALA A 190 -6.71 7.20 4.66
N SER A 191 -7.49 6.12 4.67
CA SER A 191 -8.44 5.77 5.74
C SER A 191 -8.17 4.33 6.13
N ILE A 192 -7.81 4.10 7.39
CA ILE A 192 -7.39 2.80 7.92
C ILE A 192 -8.16 2.56 9.20
N GLU A 193 -8.81 1.40 9.34
CA GLU A 193 -9.55 1.07 10.55
C GLU A 193 -8.59 0.77 11.69
N GLU A 194 -7.72 -0.22 11.55
CA GLU A 194 -6.70 -0.55 12.54
C GLU A 194 -5.31 -0.51 11.92
N MET A 195 -4.32 0.04 12.62
CA MET A 195 -2.93 0.04 12.18
C MET A 195 -2.01 -0.48 13.28
N THR A 196 -1.32 -1.57 13.00
CA THR A 196 -0.23 -2.10 13.84
C THR A 196 1.11 -1.78 13.19
N ALA A 197 1.91 -0.90 13.79
CA ALA A 197 3.14 -0.39 13.20
C ALA A 197 4.40 -0.77 13.97
N ARG A 198 5.37 -1.38 13.27
CA ARG A 198 6.75 -1.62 13.73
C ARG A 198 7.80 -1.12 12.74
N GLY A 199 7.35 -0.64 11.60
CA GLY A 199 8.16 -0.10 10.51
C GLY A 199 8.20 1.42 10.49
N THR A 200 8.45 1.99 9.31
CA THR A 200 8.53 3.44 9.09
C THR A 200 7.30 3.94 8.34
N ILE A 201 6.68 4.97 8.87
CA ILE A 201 5.51 5.63 8.29
C ILE A 201 5.90 7.06 7.90
N TRP A 202 5.81 7.38 6.61
CA TRP A 202 6.00 8.72 6.08
C TRP A 202 4.65 9.38 5.84
N VAL A 203 4.28 10.34 6.67
CA VAL A 203 3.02 11.08 6.59
C VAL A 203 3.27 12.40 5.88
N ASN A 204 2.84 12.49 4.63
CA ASN A 204 3.04 13.69 3.81
C ASN A 204 1.71 14.36 3.42
N CYS A 205 0.59 13.72 3.73
CA CYS A 205 -0.74 14.23 3.48
C CYS A 205 -1.66 13.83 4.64
N HIS A 206 -2.95 14.10 4.51
CA HIS A 206 -3.92 13.74 5.52
C HIS A 206 -4.18 12.23 5.53
N THR A 207 -4.02 11.62 6.71
CA THR A 207 -4.24 10.20 6.99
C THR A 207 -5.19 10.07 8.17
N SER A 208 -6.18 9.20 8.08
CA SER A 208 -7.07 8.87 9.18
C SER A 208 -6.87 7.41 9.58
N VAL A 209 -6.74 7.15 10.88
CA VAL A 209 -6.62 5.81 11.46
C VAL A 209 -7.54 5.75 12.68
N ASN A 210 -8.45 4.77 12.75
CA ASN A 210 -9.33 4.68 13.90
C ASN A 210 -8.58 4.15 15.14
N GLU A 211 -7.88 3.00 15.02
CA GLU A 211 -7.01 2.49 16.08
C GLU A 211 -5.57 2.38 15.60
N LEU A 212 -4.62 2.95 16.34
CA LEU A 212 -3.19 2.98 16.01
C LEU A 212 -2.36 2.40 17.14
N GLU A 213 -1.80 1.22 16.92
CA GLU A 213 -0.80 0.62 17.80
C GLU A 213 0.59 0.71 17.17
N ALA A 214 1.60 1.19 17.93
CA ALA A 214 2.95 1.25 17.44
C ALA A 214 3.98 0.80 18.46
N GLN A 215 4.86 -0.11 18.04
CA GLN A 215 5.92 -0.65 18.87
C GLN A 215 7.29 -0.53 18.18
N GLY A 216 8.11 0.40 18.64
CA GLY A 216 9.42 0.65 18.05
C GLY A 216 9.35 1.23 16.64
N ALA A 217 8.22 1.82 16.27
CA ALA A 217 7.98 2.40 14.96
C ALA A 217 8.58 3.82 14.83
N GLU A 218 8.70 4.26 13.59
CA GLU A 218 9.13 5.62 13.24
C GLU A 218 8.06 6.31 12.40
N PHE A 219 7.53 7.43 12.88
CA PHE A 219 6.63 8.30 12.14
C PHE A 219 7.38 9.56 11.70
N ASN A 220 7.31 9.87 10.42
CA ASN A 220 7.95 11.03 9.84
C ASN A 220 6.91 11.92 9.15
N PHE A 221 6.54 13.01 9.78
CA PHE A 221 5.59 13.99 9.24
C PHE A 221 6.33 15.05 8.44
N SER A 222 5.94 15.23 7.19
CA SER A 222 6.38 16.37 6.38
C SER A 222 5.65 17.66 6.81
N ALA A 223 6.08 18.79 6.25
CA ALA A 223 5.45 20.07 6.52
C ALA A 223 3.96 20.06 6.13
N ASN A 224 3.11 20.54 7.06
CA ASN A 224 1.65 20.61 6.93
C ASN A 224 0.94 19.25 6.74
N ALA A 225 1.61 18.13 7.02
CA ALA A 225 0.98 16.82 7.04
C ALA A 225 0.05 16.66 8.25
N GLY A 226 -0.97 15.83 8.11
CA GLY A 226 -1.92 15.52 9.17
C GLY A 226 -2.13 14.03 9.37
N LEU A 227 -2.22 13.61 10.64
CA LEU A 227 -2.70 12.29 11.03
C LEU A 227 -3.76 12.48 12.10
N ASP A 228 -4.96 12.00 11.80
CA ASP A 228 -6.04 11.93 12.78
C ASP A 228 -6.21 10.47 13.21
N ALA A 229 -6.08 10.22 14.50
CA ALA A 229 -6.26 8.90 15.08
C ALA A 229 -7.32 8.95 16.20
N GLY A 230 -8.15 7.93 16.26
CA GLY A 230 -9.07 7.76 17.38
C GLY A 230 -8.28 7.33 18.62
N ARG A 231 -7.96 6.06 18.72
CA ARG A 231 -7.15 5.51 19.80
C ARG A 231 -5.70 5.31 19.37
N VAL A 232 -4.75 5.78 20.19
CA VAL A 232 -3.31 5.64 19.94
C VAL A 232 -2.65 4.93 21.11
N GLU A 233 -1.96 3.83 20.83
CA GLU A 233 -1.14 3.12 21.79
C GLU A 233 0.32 3.06 21.30
N PHE A 234 1.20 3.76 21.99
CA PHE A 234 2.62 3.86 21.62
C PHE A 234 3.54 3.22 22.63
N ASN A 235 4.48 2.42 22.13
CA ASN A 235 5.53 1.79 22.90
C ASN A 235 6.88 1.96 22.19
N ASN A 236 7.81 2.68 22.81
CA ASN A 236 9.15 2.97 22.27
C ASN A 236 9.12 3.51 20.82
N THR A 237 8.18 4.41 20.55
CA THR A 237 7.89 4.94 19.22
C THR A 237 8.49 6.34 19.08
N ASN A 238 9.11 6.60 17.92
CA ASN A 238 9.67 7.89 17.57
C ASN A 238 8.76 8.60 16.56
N VAL A 239 8.42 9.85 16.83
CA VAL A 239 7.62 10.71 15.95
C VAL A 239 8.43 11.96 15.63
N SER A 240 8.77 12.12 14.35
CA SER A 240 9.44 13.30 13.83
C SER A 240 8.43 14.18 13.11
N MET A 241 8.25 15.41 13.55
CA MET A 241 7.25 16.33 13.02
C MET A 241 7.90 17.56 12.43
N ALA A 242 7.62 17.83 11.16
CA ALA A 242 8.06 19.06 10.50
C ALA A 242 7.07 20.22 10.76
N ARG A 243 7.43 21.39 10.28
CA ARG A 243 6.68 22.65 10.43
C ARG A 243 5.21 22.51 10.00
N GLY A 244 4.30 22.91 10.86
CA GLY A 244 2.85 22.90 10.58
C GLY A 244 2.23 21.49 10.53
N ALA A 245 2.98 20.45 10.87
CA ALA A 245 2.42 19.10 10.97
C ALA A 245 1.47 19.01 12.18
N ILE A 246 0.39 18.25 12.01
CA ILE A 246 -0.65 18.08 13.03
C ILE A 246 -0.86 16.59 13.28
N PHE A 247 -0.81 16.17 14.53
CA PHE A 247 -1.20 14.84 14.95
C PHE A 247 -2.33 14.95 15.96
N THR A 248 -3.53 14.57 15.55
CA THR A 248 -4.73 14.56 16.39
C THR A 248 -4.96 13.14 16.90
N MET A 249 -5.23 13.02 18.18
CA MET A 249 -5.61 11.78 18.88
C MET A 249 -6.82 12.04 19.75
N GLU A 250 -7.79 11.13 19.75
CA GLU A 250 -8.87 11.16 20.74
C GLU A 250 -8.36 10.60 22.06
N GLU A 251 -7.84 9.38 22.04
CA GLU A 251 -7.20 8.74 23.18
C GLU A 251 -5.72 8.46 22.93
N TYR A 252 -4.87 8.75 23.90
CA TYR A 252 -3.44 8.41 23.87
C TYR A 252 -3.05 7.53 25.05
N ASN A 253 -2.45 6.38 24.76
CA ASN A 253 -1.96 5.43 25.76
C ASN A 253 -0.47 5.14 25.56
N ALA A 254 0.31 5.25 26.65
CA ALA A 254 1.74 4.95 26.69
C ALA A 254 2.09 4.04 27.89
N ASP A 255 1.25 3.02 28.13
CA ASP A 255 1.36 2.17 29.33
C ASP A 255 2.29 0.95 29.16
N GLU A 256 2.61 0.55 27.94
CA GLU A 256 3.35 -0.69 27.73
C GLU A 256 4.83 -0.62 28.15
N LYS A 257 5.34 -1.78 28.60
CA LYS A 257 6.71 -1.96 29.10
C LYS A 257 7.73 -1.87 27.96
N GLY A 258 8.54 -0.84 27.88
CA GLY A 258 9.62 -0.92 26.90
C GLY A 258 10.42 0.33 26.61
N GLY A 259 10.04 1.48 27.01
CA GLY A 259 10.80 2.70 26.76
C GLY A 259 9.90 3.89 26.47
N GLY A 260 10.49 5.07 26.53
CA GLY A 260 9.78 6.34 26.34
C GLY A 260 9.49 6.59 24.86
N ASN A 261 8.27 7.06 24.58
CA ASN A 261 7.94 7.60 23.29
C ASN A 261 8.56 8.99 23.12
N ARG A 262 8.96 9.34 21.90
CA ARG A 262 9.64 10.58 21.64
C ARG A 262 9.03 11.31 20.44
N PHE A 263 8.58 12.54 20.67
CA PHE A 263 8.15 13.47 19.64
C PHE A 263 9.23 14.54 19.42
N THR A 264 9.81 14.58 18.23
CA THR A 264 10.91 15.46 17.87
C THR A 264 10.46 16.42 16.78
N PHE A 265 10.75 17.72 16.95
CA PHE A 265 10.52 18.70 15.90
C PHE A 265 11.72 18.75 14.95
N THR A 266 11.43 18.73 13.64
CA THR A 266 12.44 18.81 12.59
C THR A 266 12.20 20.04 11.71
N GLY A 267 13.06 21.04 11.76
CA GLY A 267 13.01 22.23 10.91
C GLY A 267 13.00 23.54 11.69
N ASP A 268 12.60 24.62 11.01
CA ASP A 268 12.49 25.97 11.60
C ASP A 268 11.23 26.06 12.48
N ALA A 269 11.34 26.82 13.59
CA ALA A 269 10.37 26.77 14.69
C ALA A 269 9.02 27.48 14.46
N ASP A 270 8.74 27.99 13.26
CA ASP A 270 7.49 28.73 13.00
C ASP A 270 6.91 28.42 11.61
N PRO A 271 5.65 27.98 11.48
CA PRO A 271 4.74 27.56 12.54
C PRO A 271 5.17 26.24 13.21
N ARG A 272 4.83 26.09 14.49
CA ARG A 272 5.13 24.87 15.27
C ARG A 272 4.37 23.67 14.73
N ALA A 273 4.84 22.47 15.04
CA ALA A 273 4.04 21.26 14.94
C ALA A 273 3.08 21.18 16.14
N VAL A 274 1.93 20.56 15.95
CA VAL A 274 0.89 20.45 16.94
C VAL A 274 0.54 18.98 17.20
N VAL A 275 0.50 18.61 18.47
CA VAL A 275 -0.11 17.36 18.94
C VAL A 275 -1.35 17.72 19.73
N LEU A 276 -2.51 17.28 19.25
CA LEU A 276 -3.80 17.50 19.89
C LEU A 276 -4.32 16.18 20.47
N ILE A 277 -4.66 16.17 21.76
CA ILE A 277 -5.31 15.04 22.44
C ILE A 277 -6.65 15.53 22.95
N SER A 278 -7.76 15.02 22.42
CA SER A 278 -9.08 15.60 22.66
C SER A 278 -9.87 14.97 23.82
N GLU A 279 -9.62 13.70 24.15
CA GLU A 279 -10.43 13.04 25.17
C GLU A 279 -9.61 12.55 26.36
N LYS A 280 -8.60 11.72 26.14
CA LYS A 280 -7.89 11.04 27.22
C LYS A 280 -6.42 10.79 26.90
N ALA A 281 -5.56 11.06 27.87
CA ALA A 281 -4.17 10.67 27.82
C ALA A 281 -3.80 9.84 29.05
N TYR A 282 -3.19 8.69 28.83
CA TYR A 282 -2.70 7.82 29.88
C TYR A 282 -1.23 7.52 29.67
N THR A 283 -0.39 7.82 30.68
CA THR A 283 1.02 7.48 30.70
C THR A 283 1.39 6.88 32.04
N ARG A 284 2.03 5.71 32.03
CA ARG A 284 2.47 5.05 33.25
C ARG A 284 3.76 5.68 33.77
N LYS A 285 3.92 5.75 35.08
CA LYS A 285 5.15 6.22 35.72
C LYS A 285 6.35 5.37 35.28
N GLY A 286 7.35 6.02 34.67
CA GLY A 286 8.52 5.37 34.06
C GLY A 286 8.41 5.08 32.57
N HIS A 287 7.29 5.42 31.94
CA HIS A 287 7.02 5.28 30.50
C HIS A 287 6.61 6.65 29.92
N GLU A 288 7.43 7.66 30.22
CA GLU A 288 7.13 9.05 29.87
C GLU A 288 7.23 9.28 28.38
N THR A 289 6.33 10.12 27.88
CA THR A 289 6.41 10.65 26.50
C THR A 289 7.13 11.98 26.52
N TYR A 290 8.14 12.12 25.66
CA TYR A 290 8.97 13.32 25.56
C TYR A 290 8.58 14.12 24.32
N PHE A 291 8.31 15.42 24.51
CA PHE A 291 8.05 16.36 23.42
C PHE A 291 9.15 17.41 23.35
N SER A 292 9.73 17.64 22.17
CA SER A 292 10.65 18.75 21.96
C SER A 292 9.95 20.09 22.13
N GLY A 293 10.65 21.11 22.60
CA GLY A 293 10.08 22.42 22.93
C GLY A 293 9.40 23.17 21.77
N ALA A 294 9.62 22.76 20.52
CA ALA A 294 8.97 23.33 19.34
C ALA A 294 7.67 22.62 18.95
N ILE A 295 7.25 21.61 19.70
CA ILE A 295 5.94 20.96 19.53
C ILE A 295 4.96 21.57 20.52
N GLU A 296 3.87 22.08 20.01
CA GLU A 296 2.75 22.54 20.83
C GLU A 296 1.85 21.35 21.15
N VAL A 297 1.74 21.01 22.42
CA VAL A 297 0.82 19.97 22.89
C VAL A 297 -0.43 20.64 23.41
N VAL A 298 -1.56 20.40 22.73
CA VAL A 298 -2.88 20.89 23.13
C VAL A 298 -3.64 19.72 23.71
N TYR A 299 -4.14 19.91 24.90
CA TYR A 299 -4.96 18.93 25.60
C TYR A 299 -6.32 19.55 25.92
N ASP A 300 -7.37 18.98 25.36
CA ASP A 300 -8.73 19.56 25.43
C ASP A 300 -9.56 19.02 26.59
N ASN A 301 -9.10 18.02 27.34
CA ASN A 301 -9.88 17.43 28.42
C ASN A 301 -9.34 17.77 29.82
N ASP A 302 -10.10 18.61 30.56
CA ASP A 302 -9.78 19.08 31.90
C ASP A 302 -10.06 18.05 33.03
N ARG A 303 -10.42 16.80 32.71
CA ARG A 303 -11.01 15.85 33.65
C ARG A 303 -10.06 14.80 34.24
N ASP A 304 -8.96 14.47 33.60
CA ASP A 304 -8.03 13.44 34.09
C ASP A 304 -6.66 14.03 34.49
N LYS A 305 -6.33 13.93 35.78
CA LYS A 305 -5.11 14.52 36.37
C LYS A 305 -3.94 13.54 36.49
N ASP A 306 -3.99 12.37 35.90
CA ASP A 306 -3.04 11.28 36.19
C ASP A 306 -1.89 11.09 35.19
N TYR A 307 -1.59 12.08 34.34
CA TYR A 307 -0.51 11.94 33.36
C TYR A 307 0.64 12.90 33.58
N THR A 308 1.82 12.40 33.30
CA THR A 308 3.04 13.17 33.28
C THR A 308 3.53 13.30 31.84
N ILE A 309 3.06 14.33 31.12
CA ILE A 309 3.67 14.76 29.87
C ILE A 309 4.86 15.63 30.25
N ARG A 310 6.08 15.18 29.99
CA ARG A 310 7.30 15.99 30.18
C ARG A 310 7.66 16.70 28.89
N LYS A 311 7.76 18.02 28.96
CA LYS A 311 8.43 18.82 27.91
C LYS A 311 9.91 18.88 28.25
N ASP A 312 10.76 18.39 27.35
CA ASP A 312 12.18 18.71 27.41
C ASP A 312 12.34 20.17 26.93
N TYR A 313 12.95 20.98 27.77
CA TYR A 313 13.27 22.39 27.49
C TYR A 313 14.60 22.48 26.76
#